data_6faa584450f19f2b0e56edbad7eb0b80
#
_entry.id   6faa584450f19f2b0e56edbad7eb0b80
#
_cell.length_a   1.000
_cell.length_b   1.000
_cell.length_c   1.000
_cell.angle_alpha   90.00
_cell.angle_beta   90.00
_cell.angle_gamma   90.00
#
_symmetry.space_group_name_H-M   'P 1'
#
loop_
_entity.id
_entity.type
_entity.pdbx_description
1 polymer ?
#
loop_
_entity_poly.entity_id
_entity_poly.type
_entity_poly.pdbx_seq_one_letter_code
_entity_poly.pdbx_strand_id
1 'polypeptide(L)'
;MRLGVFLHEVVKHLHKLPYRSMLSEKGGMNMTKLEELIKKIEADPQNAEYTKEGIAPLFSAPRKAKILIVGQAPGIKAQESRLFWNDQSGDNLRSWMGVTRDFFYQSDLFAVVPMDYYYPGKGKSGDLPPRKVFAEKWHEETLALMPDIELIILVGKYAQDYYLKETKKKNLTETVKAYKEYLPKMFPLVHPSPLNRRWMAKNPWFEKEVLPEFQKRVQEVIKGAKK
;
A
#
# COMPACT_ATOMS: atom_id res chain seq x y z
N MET A 1 1.01 35.59 6.06
CA MET A 1 2.26 35.00 6.56
C MET A 1 2.10 34.17 7.86
N ARG A 2 0.89 33.71 8.24
CA ARG A 2 0.64 32.90 9.46
C ARG A 2 0.11 31.49 9.23
N LEU A 3 -0.32 31.13 8.00
CA LEU A 3 -0.87 29.83 7.71
C LEU A 3 0.21 28.76 7.46
N GLY A 4 1.35 29.14 6.87
CA GLY A 4 2.44 28.20 6.53
C GLY A 4 3.19 27.65 7.76
N VAL A 5 3.31 28.44 8.81
CA VAL A 5 4.01 28.04 10.06
C VAL A 5 3.13 27.07 10.85
N PHE A 6 1.82 27.27 10.84
CA PHE A 6 0.87 26.39 11.54
C PHE A 6 0.80 24.98 10.93
N LEU A 7 0.81 24.89 9.59
CA LEU A 7 0.85 23.60 8.87
C LEU A 7 2.18 22.86 9.10
N HIS A 8 3.30 23.58 9.19
CA HIS A 8 4.61 22.96 9.42
C HIS A 8 4.76 22.40 10.83
N GLU A 9 4.19 23.03 11.84
CA GLU A 9 4.15 22.58 13.23
C GLU A 9 3.20 21.37 13.39
N VAL A 10 2.04 21.39 12.75
CA VAL A 10 1.08 20.26 12.77
C VAL A 10 1.70 19.02 12.13
N VAL A 11 2.42 19.16 11.01
CA VAL A 11 3.11 18.04 10.35
C VAL A 11 4.24 17.47 11.23
N LYS A 12 5.00 18.31 11.95
CA LYS A 12 6.03 17.85 12.90
C LYS A 12 5.44 17.09 14.10
N HIS A 13 4.24 17.46 14.55
CA HIS A 13 3.55 16.76 15.64
C HIS A 13 2.93 15.45 15.18
N LEU A 14 2.40 15.36 13.96
CA LEU A 14 1.84 14.13 13.37
C LEU A 14 2.89 13.02 13.22
N HIS A 15 4.16 13.36 12.98
CA HIS A 15 5.25 12.39 12.93
C HIS A 15 5.66 11.81 14.29
N LYS A 16 5.22 12.40 15.40
CA LYS A 16 5.54 11.95 16.77
C LYS A 16 4.41 11.22 17.48
N LEU A 17 3.20 11.25 16.94
CA LEU A 17 2.07 10.55 17.55
C LEU A 17 2.04 9.08 17.09
N PRO A 18 1.97 8.10 17.98
CA PRO A 18 1.76 6.72 17.60
C PRO A 18 0.43 6.62 16.84
N TYR A 19 0.39 5.77 15.80
CA TYR A 19 -0.80 5.50 14.96
C TYR A 19 -2.12 5.38 15.76
N ARG A 20 -2.03 4.88 16.97
CA ARG A 20 -3.15 4.76 17.93
C ARG A 20 -3.72 6.12 18.38
N SER A 21 -2.94 7.20 18.40
CA SER A 21 -3.42 8.53 18.82
C SER A 21 -4.14 9.31 17.73
N MET A 22 -3.97 8.94 16.46
CA MET A 22 -4.76 9.50 15.35
C MET A 22 -6.22 9.02 15.35
N LEU A 23 -6.51 7.92 16.06
CA LEU A 23 -7.85 7.33 16.17
C LEU A 23 -8.63 7.86 17.39
N SER A 24 -8.01 8.66 18.29
CA SER A 24 -8.51 8.94 19.65
C SER A 24 -9.13 10.32 19.86
N GLU A 25 -9.25 11.17 18.87
CA GLU A 25 -9.87 12.50 19.06
C GLU A 25 -11.22 12.64 18.33
N LYS A 26 -12.27 12.03 18.89
CA LYS A 26 -13.61 12.64 19.02
C LYS A 26 -14.55 11.73 19.81
N GLY A 27 -15.03 12.26 20.89
CA GLY A 27 -15.82 11.69 21.92
C GLY A 27 -16.94 10.74 21.54
N GLY A 28 -17.17 9.75 22.43
CA GLY A 28 -18.39 8.91 22.48
C GLY A 28 -18.20 7.51 21.91
N MET A 29 -17.82 6.60 22.70
CA MET A 29 -18.13 5.15 22.88
C MET A 29 -18.56 4.25 21.68
N ASN A 30 -18.48 4.66 20.40
CA ASN A 30 -18.66 3.76 19.26
C ASN A 30 -17.36 3.70 18.45
N MET A 31 -16.69 2.53 18.51
CA MET A 31 -15.53 2.24 17.69
C MET A 31 -15.91 2.30 16.19
N THR A 32 -15.00 2.81 15.37
CA THR A 32 -15.12 2.71 13.92
C THR A 32 -14.92 1.27 13.46
N LYS A 33 -15.49 0.90 12.31
CA LYS A 33 -15.26 -0.43 11.71
C LYS A 33 -13.77 -0.74 11.49
N LEU A 34 -12.97 0.29 11.22
CA LEU A 34 -11.51 0.14 11.07
C LEU A 34 -10.85 -0.20 12.41
N GLU A 35 -11.23 0.45 13.49
CA GLU A 35 -10.71 0.15 14.84
C GLU A 35 -11.12 -1.25 15.30
N GLU A 36 -12.35 -1.67 14.99
CA GLU A 36 -12.81 -3.04 15.25
C GLU A 36 -11.99 -4.07 14.50
N LEU A 37 -11.71 -3.82 13.21
CA LEU A 37 -10.86 -4.69 12.39
C LEU A 37 -9.44 -4.77 12.94
N ILE A 38 -8.82 -3.63 13.28
CA ILE A 38 -7.48 -3.59 13.87
C ILE A 38 -7.43 -4.43 15.15
N LYS A 39 -8.42 -4.29 16.06
CA LYS A 39 -8.48 -5.11 17.28
C LYS A 39 -8.62 -6.60 17.00
N LYS A 40 -9.41 -7.00 16.01
CA LYS A 40 -9.53 -8.40 15.58
C LYS A 40 -8.19 -8.94 15.08
N ILE A 41 -7.46 -8.15 14.27
CA ILE A 41 -6.16 -8.52 13.76
C ILE A 41 -5.15 -8.65 14.90
N GLU A 42 -5.10 -7.70 15.83
CA GLU A 42 -4.21 -7.73 16.99
C GLU A 42 -4.51 -8.91 17.92
N ALA A 43 -5.77 -9.29 18.07
CA ALA A 43 -6.21 -10.42 18.90
C ALA A 43 -6.01 -11.80 18.25
N ASP A 44 -5.67 -11.86 16.96
CA ASP A 44 -5.41 -13.12 16.26
C ASP A 44 -4.18 -13.82 16.85
N PRO A 45 -4.28 -15.10 17.26
CA PRO A 45 -3.13 -15.85 17.79
C PRO A 45 -1.90 -15.85 16.86
N GLN A 46 -2.09 -15.77 15.54
CA GLN A 46 -0.98 -15.68 14.59
C GLN A 46 -0.20 -14.35 14.68
N ASN A 47 -0.76 -13.35 15.34
CA ASN A 47 -0.16 -12.03 15.54
C ASN A 47 0.28 -11.79 17.00
N ALA A 48 0.16 -12.80 17.87
CA ALA A 48 0.38 -12.66 19.32
C ALA A 48 1.77 -12.09 19.66
N GLU A 49 2.84 -12.52 18.98
CA GLU A 49 4.18 -12.01 19.22
C GLU A 49 4.31 -10.53 18.84
N TYR A 50 3.75 -10.11 17.71
CA TYR A 50 3.72 -8.70 17.33
C TYR A 50 2.94 -7.86 18.33
N THR A 51 1.78 -8.34 18.76
CA THR A 51 0.94 -7.66 19.77
C THR A 51 1.65 -7.54 21.11
N LYS A 52 2.35 -8.59 21.55
CA LYS A 52 3.16 -8.59 22.77
C LYS A 52 4.30 -7.56 22.74
N GLU A 53 4.90 -7.38 21.57
CA GLU A 53 5.95 -6.38 21.33
C GLU A 53 5.39 -4.97 21.08
N GLY A 54 4.06 -4.78 21.09
CA GLY A 54 3.41 -3.49 20.82
C GLY A 54 3.48 -3.08 19.35
N ILE A 55 3.70 -4.04 18.44
CA ILE A 55 3.73 -3.81 17.00
C ILE A 55 2.31 -3.93 16.44
N ALA A 56 1.76 -2.81 15.99
CA ALA A 56 0.44 -2.77 15.36
C ALA A 56 0.52 -3.16 13.87
N PRO A 57 -0.59 -3.67 13.28
CA PRO A 57 -0.66 -3.94 11.85
C PRO A 57 -0.50 -2.64 11.06
N LEU A 58 0.32 -2.66 10.00
CA LEU A 58 0.60 -1.50 9.18
C LEU A 58 -0.12 -1.60 7.81
N PHE A 59 -1.26 -0.96 7.71
CA PHE A 59 -2.05 -0.80 6.49
C PHE A 59 -2.84 0.51 6.54
N SER A 60 -3.45 0.90 5.42
CA SER A 60 -4.30 2.08 5.33
C SER A 60 -5.54 1.77 4.51
N ALA A 61 -6.73 2.04 5.06
CA ALA A 61 -8.01 1.75 4.44
C ALA A 61 -9.00 2.93 4.58
N PRO A 62 -8.68 4.13 4.03
CA PRO A 62 -9.59 5.25 4.09
C PRO A 62 -10.86 4.97 3.25
N ARG A 63 -12.03 5.24 3.81
CA ARG A 63 -13.32 4.95 3.18
C ARG A 63 -13.47 5.55 1.77
N LYS A 64 -12.86 6.70 1.53
CA LYS A 64 -12.92 7.42 0.24
C LYS A 64 -11.84 6.99 -0.76
N ALA A 65 -11.04 5.97 -0.42
CA ALA A 65 -9.98 5.52 -1.30
C ALA A 65 -10.53 5.10 -2.66
N LYS A 66 -9.84 5.51 -3.72
CA LYS A 66 -10.11 5.17 -5.11
C LYS A 66 -9.01 4.29 -5.69
N ILE A 67 -7.82 4.36 -5.13
CA ILE A 67 -6.64 3.63 -5.57
C ILE A 67 -6.13 2.77 -4.41
N LEU A 68 -6.11 1.46 -4.63
CA LEU A 68 -5.57 0.48 -3.71
C LEU A 68 -4.19 0.03 -4.17
N ILE A 69 -3.22 0.08 -3.27
CA ILE A 69 -1.86 -0.43 -3.51
C ILE A 69 -1.66 -1.70 -2.69
N VAL A 70 -1.41 -2.81 -3.38
CA VAL A 70 -1.13 -4.11 -2.77
C VAL A 70 0.33 -4.46 -3.00
N GLY A 71 1.13 -4.51 -1.93
CA GLY A 71 2.53 -4.94 -1.93
C GLY A 71 2.70 -6.26 -1.18
N GLN A 72 3.96 -6.66 -0.93
CA GLN A 72 4.28 -7.90 -0.23
C GLN A 72 3.95 -7.82 1.26
N ALA A 73 4.63 -6.93 1.97
CA ALA A 73 4.54 -6.68 3.41
C ALA A 73 5.25 -5.35 3.72
N PRO A 74 5.06 -4.75 4.90
CA PRO A 74 5.92 -3.67 5.35
C PRO A 74 7.39 -4.14 5.42
N GLY A 75 8.33 -3.30 5.01
CA GLY A 75 9.74 -3.50 5.34
C GLY A 75 10.03 -3.05 6.78
N ILE A 76 11.19 -3.45 7.33
CA ILE A 76 11.55 -3.10 8.71
C ILE A 76 11.47 -1.59 8.98
N LYS A 77 11.96 -0.74 8.08
CA LYS A 77 11.90 0.72 8.23
C LYS A 77 10.46 1.26 8.24
N ALA A 78 9.58 0.65 7.45
CA ALA A 78 8.16 1.02 7.43
C ALA A 78 7.49 0.64 8.75
N GLN A 79 7.77 -0.55 9.30
CA GLN A 79 7.24 -0.99 10.58
C GLN A 79 7.73 -0.11 11.73
N GLU A 80 9.03 0.19 11.79
CA GLU A 80 9.64 1.05 12.82
C GLU A 80 9.11 2.49 12.78
N SER A 81 9.02 3.07 11.58
CA SER A 81 8.49 4.43 11.40
C SER A 81 6.98 4.51 11.42
N ARG A 82 6.27 3.37 11.37
CA ARG A 82 4.81 3.26 11.21
C ARG A 82 4.28 4.01 10.00
N LEU A 83 5.10 4.10 8.94
CA LEU A 83 4.75 4.80 7.71
C LEU A 83 5.08 3.90 6.50
N PHE A 84 4.05 3.44 5.81
CA PHE A 84 4.17 2.61 4.63
C PHE A 84 4.84 3.36 3.46
N TRP A 85 5.62 2.66 2.66
CA TRP A 85 6.34 3.22 1.51
C TRP A 85 7.24 4.43 1.85
N ASN A 86 7.81 4.43 3.06
CA ASN A 86 8.70 5.50 3.54
C ASN A 86 10.18 5.16 3.30
N ASP A 87 10.50 4.80 2.07
CA ASP A 87 11.83 4.42 1.60
C ASP A 87 12.01 4.78 0.13
N GLN A 88 13.17 4.45 -0.43
CA GLN A 88 13.47 4.67 -1.85
C GLN A 88 12.48 3.96 -2.79
N SER A 89 11.95 2.80 -2.40
CA SER A 89 10.92 2.12 -3.20
C SER A 89 9.63 2.93 -3.24
N GLY A 90 9.27 3.54 -2.13
CA GLY A 90 8.12 4.43 -2.04
C GLY A 90 8.32 5.72 -2.86
N ASP A 91 9.53 6.29 -2.88
CA ASP A 91 9.84 7.45 -3.72
C ASP A 91 9.68 7.10 -5.20
N ASN A 92 10.20 5.94 -5.63
CA ASN A 92 10.03 5.45 -6.99
C ASN A 92 8.55 5.22 -7.33
N LEU A 93 7.78 4.59 -6.43
CA LEU A 93 6.34 4.33 -6.65
C LEU A 93 5.57 5.63 -6.85
N ARG A 94 5.78 6.63 -6.00
CA ARG A 94 5.15 7.97 -6.13
C ARG A 94 5.55 8.65 -7.44
N SER A 95 6.83 8.57 -7.82
CA SER A 95 7.31 9.07 -9.10
C SER A 95 6.59 8.40 -10.27
N TRP A 96 6.45 7.07 -10.26
CA TRP A 96 5.74 6.31 -11.29
C TRP A 96 4.25 6.69 -11.36
N MET A 97 3.61 6.95 -10.22
CA MET A 97 2.23 7.43 -10.16
C MET A 97 2.08 8.91 -10.57
N GLY A 98 3.16 9.67 -10.63
CA GLY A 98 3.12 11.11 -10.88
C GLY A 98 2.46 11.90 -9.75
N VAL A 99 2.71 11.50 -8.50
CA VAL A 99 2.16 12.16 -7.30
C VAL A 99 3.27 12.61 -6.35
N THR A 100 3.02 13.72 -5.64
CA THR A 100 3.94 14.18 -4.61
C THR A 100 3.82 13.35 -3.34
N ARG A 101 4.86 13.37 -2.50
CA ARG A 101 4.85 12.73 -1.18
C ARG A 101 3.69 13.22 -0.31
N ASP A 102 3.50 14.54 -0.25
CA ASP A 102 2.45 15.14 0.57
C ASP A 102 1.05 14.74 0.10
N PHE A 103 0.81 14.77 -1.21
CA PHE A 103 -0.47 14.33 -1.77
C PHE A 103 -0.74 12.84 -1.48
N PHE A 104 0.29 11.99 -1.59
CA PHE A 104 0.16 10.57 -1.31
C PHE A 104 -0.27 10.27 0.14
N TYR A 105 0.33 10.95 1.12
CA TYR A 105 0.04 10.69 2.53
C TYR A 105 -1.13 11.49 3.10
N GLN A 106 -1.44 12.65 2.54
CA GLN A 106 -2.50 13.53 3.06
C GLN A 106 -3.84 13.32 2.37
N SER A 107 -3.84 12.66 1.21
CA SER A 107 -5.06 12.38 0.46
C SER A 107 -5.71 11.07 0.92
N ASP A 108 -7.03 11.10 1.15
CA ASP A 108 -7.83 9.90 1.41
C ASP A 108 -8.04 9.04 0.14
N LEU A 109 -7.43 9.39 -0.99
CA LEU A 109 -7.61 8.68 -2.26
C LEU A 109 -6.80 7.38 -2.36
N PHE A 110 -5.76 7.22 -1.55
CA PHE A 110 -4.88 6.06 -1.58
C PHE A 110 -5.10 5.16 -0.38
N ALA A 111 -5.28 3.87 -0.66
CA ALA A 111 -5.23 2.80 0.33
C ALA A 111 -3.97 1.97 0.13
N VAL A 112 -3.41 1.45 1.20
CA VAL A 112 -2.26 0.54 1.18
C VAL A 112 -2.60 -0.70 2.00
N VAL A 113 -2.78 -1.82 1.32
CA VAL A 113 -3.16 -3.11 1.93
C VAL A 113 -2.19 -4.17 1.44
N PRO A 114 -1.02 -4.34 2.09
CA PRO A 114 -0.04 -5.35 1.70
C PRO A 114 -0.56 -6.76 1.98
N MET A 115 0.04 -7.78 1.35
CA MET A 115 -0.31 -9.19 1.53
C MET A 115 -0.14 -9.69 2.96
N ASP A 116 0.70 -9.03 3.76
CA ASP A 116 0.82 -9.18 5.21
C ASP A 116 0.95 -7.77 5.84
N TYR A 117 0.31 -7.53 6.98
CA TYR A 117 0.31 -6.21 7.62
C TYR A 117 1.47 -6.03 8.62
N TYR A 118 2.32 -7.03 8.75
CA TYR A 118 3.49 -7.03 9.61
C TYR A 118 4.75 -7.33 8.81
N TYR A 119 5.88 -6.84 9.28
CA TYR A 119 7.18 -7.21 8.73
C TYR A 119 7.46 -8.70 9.01
N PRO A 120 7.63 -9.52 7.97
CA PRO A 120 7.75 -10.98 8.17
C PRO A 120 9.16 -11.43 8.60
N GLY A 121 10.11 -10.49 8.67
CA GLY A 121 11.49 -10.79 9.02
C GLY A 121 12.44 -10.80 7.82
N LYS A 122 13.75 -10.91 8.11
CA LYS A 122 14.83 -10.93 7.11
C LYS A 122 15.09 -12.34 6.61
N GLY A 123 15.11 -12.51 5.30
CA GLY A 123 15.50 -13.75 4.65
C GLY A 123 16.97 -13.74 4.19
N LYS A 124 17.41 -14.82 3.55
CA LYS A 124 18.75 -14.93 2.97
C LYS A 124 18.98 -13.91 1.85
N SER A 125 17.93 -13.58 1.11
CA SER A 125 17.96 -12.61 0.02
C SER A 125 16.69 -11.77 0.05
N GLY A 126 16.75 -10.59 0.67
CA GLY A 126 15.59 -9.73 0.89
C GLY A 126 14.78 -10.11 2.13
N ASP A 127 13.55 -9.63 2.19
CA ASP A 127 12.63 -9.94 3.28
C ASP A 127 11.91 -11.28 3.03
N LEU A 128 11.48 -11.92 4.09
CA LEU A 128 10.72 -13.17 4.02
C LEU A 128 9.39 -12.94 3.25
N PRO A 129 8.81 -14.02 2.67
CA PRO A 129 7.50 -13.93 2.03
C PRO A 129 6.41 -13.58 3.06
N PRO A 130 5.29 -12.99 2.60
CA PRO A 130 4.13 -12.80 3.45
C PRO A 130 3.58 -14.15 3.92
N ARG A 131 2.95 -14.18 5.08
CA ARG A 131 2.30 -15.41 5.59
C ARG A 131 1.20 -15.86 4.63
N LYS A 132 1.18 -17.16 4.32
CA LYS A 132 0.34 -17.72 3.23
C LYS A 132 -1.14 -17.44 3.37
N VAL A 133 -1.69 -17.54 4.58
CA VAL A 133 -3.13 -17.40 4.85
C VAL A 133 -3.54 -15.99 5.31
N PHE A 134 -2.60 -15.06 5.44
CA PHE A 134 -2.87 -13.76 6.03
C PHE A 134 -3.84 -12.94 5.17
N ALA A 135 -3.54 -12.81 3.88
CA ALA A 135 -4.41 -12.08 2.96
C ALA A 135 -5.79 -12.74 2.80
N GLU A 136 -5.86 -14.08 2.77
CA GLU A 136 -7.11 -14.82 2.69
C GLU A 136 -8.03 -14.52 3.90
N LYS A 137 -7.43 -14.34 5.07
CA LYS A 137 -8.16 -14.09 6.31
C LYS A 137 -8.64 -12.63 6.44
N TRP A 138 -7.81 -11.67 6.01
CA TRP A 138 -8.03 -10.26 6.38
C TRP A 138 -8.38 -9.33 5.23
N HIS A 139 -8.03 -9.68 3.97
CA HIS A 139 -8.22 -8.74 2.86
C HIS A 139 -9.69 -8.47 2.57
N GLU A 140 -10.56 -9.47 2.60
CA GLU A 140 -11.98 -9.28 2.31
C GLU A 140 -12.62 -8.26 3.27
N GLU A 141 -12.42 -8.43 4.59
CA GLU A 141 -12.96 -7.50 5.60
C GLU A 141 -12.32 -6.11 5.49
N THR A 142 -11.00 -6.03 5.17
CA THR A 142 -10.33 -4.75 4.95
C THR A 142 -10.86 -4.02 3.71
N LEU A 143 -11.03 -4.73 2.59
CA LEU A 143 -11.52 -4.15 1.34
C LEU A 143 -12.97 -3.69 1.43
N ALA A 144 -13.79 -4.36 2.25
CA ALA A 144 -15.16 -3.95 2.52
C ALA A 144 -15.29 -2.55 3.17
N LEU A 145 -14.20 -2.03 3.77
CA LEU A 145 -14.15 -0.66 4.29
C LEU A 145 -14.07 0.40 3.18
N MET A 146 -13.68 0.00 1.98
CA MET A 146 -13.36 0.88 0.85
C MET A 146 -14.18 0.51 -0.40
N PRO A 147 -15.49 0.79 -0.42
CA PRO A 147 -16.40 0.33 -1.47
C PRO A 147 -16.12 0.96 -2.84
N ASP A 148 -15.42 2.08 -2.86
CA ASP A 148 -15.28 2.93 -4.05
C ASP A 148 -13.93 2.77 -4.78
N ILE A 149 -13.18 1.70 -4.54
CA ILE A 149 -11.91 1.44 -5.22
C ILE A 149 -12.13 1.28 -6.73
N GLU A 150 -11.45 2.10 -7.52
CA GLU A 150 -11.50 2.12 -8.98
C GLU A 150 -10.28 1.50 -9.65
N LEU A 151 -9.12 1.54 -8.96
CA LEU A 151 -7.85 0.97 -9.46
C LEU A 151 -7.13 0.21 -8.35
N ILE A 152 -6.70 -1.01 -8.65
CA ILE A 152 -5.88 -1.85 -7.77
C ILE A 152 -4.50 -2.01 -8.40
N ILE A 153 -3.47 -1.50 -7.74
CA ILE A 153 -2.07 -1.58 -8.16
C ILE A 153 -1.44 -2.80 -7.48
N LEU A 154 -1.04 -3.80 -8.28
CA LEU A 154 -0.49 -5.07 -7.81
C LEU A 154 1.04 -5.05 -7.91
N VAL A 155 1.72 -4.72 -6.81
CA VAL A 155 3.16 -4.52 -6.74
C VAL A 155 3.88 -5.83 -6.41
N GLY A 156 4.56 -6.39 -7.40
CA GLY A 156 5.37 -7.59 -7.25
C GLY A 156 4.60 -8.90 -7.30
N LYS A 157 5.35 -10.00 -7.14
CA LYS A 157 4.85 -11.35 -7.40
C LYS A 157 3.68 -11.76 -6.49
N TYR A 158 3.79 -11.53 -5.18
CA TYR A 158 2.80 -12.03 -4.22
C TYR A 158 1.42 -11.42 -4.42
N ALA A 159 1.35 -10.11 -4.65
CA ALA A 159 0.10 -9.43 -4.97
C ALA A 159 -0.52 -9.94 -6.29
N GLN A 160 0.32 -10.12 -7.33
CA GLN A 160 -0.14 -10.64 -8.62
C GLN A 160 -0.61 -12.09 -8.51
N ASP A 161 0.11 -12.95 -7.80
CA ASP A 161 -0.28 -14.36 -7.61
C ASP A 161 -1.64 -14.49 -6.91
N TYR A 162 -1.90 -13.64 -5.92
CA TYR A 162 -3.14 -13.69 -5.16
C TYR A 162 -4.34 -13.10 -5.92
N TYR A 163 -4.18 -11.90 -6.50
CA TYR A 163 -5.30 -11.18 -7.10
C TYR A 163 -5.60 -11.59 -8.53
N LEU A 164 -4.59 -11.99 -9.31
CA LEU A 164 -4.77 -12.39 -10.71
C LEU A 164 -5.02 -13.88 -10.86
N LYS A 165 -4.57 -14.72 -9.92
CA LYS A 165 -4.79 -16.17 -9.92
C LYS A 165 -4.47 -16.79 -11.30
N GLU A 166 -5.47 -17.43 -11.90
CA GLU A 166 -5.35 -18.12 -13.20
C GLU A 166 -5.18 -17.16 -14.39
N THR A 167 -5.49 -15.87 -14.22
CA THR A 167 -5.36 -14.89 -15.31
C THR A 167 -3.93 -14.34 -15.47
N LYS A 168 -3.05 -14.56 -14.47
CA LYS A 168 -1.65 -14.15 -14.58
C LYS A 168 -0.93 -14.90 -15.68
N LYS A 169 0.09 -14.27 -16.27
CA LYS A 169 0.93 -14.93 -17.26
C LYS A 169 1.97 -15.84 -16.60
N LYS A 170 2.75 -16.54 -17.41
CA LYS A 170 3.78 -17.52 -16.99
C LYS A 170 4.74 -17.02 -15.91
N ASN A 171 5.05 -15.73 -15.92
CA ASN A 171 5.94 -15.09 -14.97
C ASN A 171 5.58 -13.61 -14.78
N LEU A 172 6.19 -12.98 -13.77
CA LEU A 172 5.96 -11.58 -13.43
C LEU A 172 6.22 -10.64 -14.62
N THR A 173 7.28 -10.86 -15.38
CA THR A 173 7.65 -10.00 -16.51
C THR A 173 6.57 -10.01 -17.60
N GLU A 174 6.09 -11.20 -17.95
CA GLU A 174 5.00 -11.35 -18.94
C GLU A 174 3.67 -10.81 -18.42
N THR A 175 3.37 -10.98 -17.13
CA THR A 175 2.18 -10.42 -16.49
C THR A 175 2.21 -8.88 -16.56
N VAL A 176 3.33 -8.26 -16.20
CA VAL A 176 3.49 -6.80 -16.29
C VAL A 176 3.42 -6.32 -17.74
N LYS A 177 4.00 -7.03 -18.69
CA LYS A 177 3.93 -6.68 -20.13
C LYS A 177 2.50 -6.75 -20.66
N ALA A 178 1.68 -7.66 -20.15
CA ALA A 178 0.29 -7.84 -20.50
C ALA A 178 -0.69 -6.94 -19.70
N TYR A 179 -0.23 -5.86 -19.06
CA TYR A 179 -1.02 -5.01 -18.16
C TYR A 179 -2.36 -4.57 -18.72
N LYS A 180 -2.45 -4.37 -20.05
CA LYS A 180 -3.69 -3.95 -20.74
C LYS A 180 -4.85 -4.92 -20.53
N GLU A 181 -4.56 -6.22 -20.36
CA GLU A 181 -5.58 -7.25 -20.16
C GLU A 181 -6.27 -7.17 -18.78
N TYR A 182 -5.66 -6.45 -17.83
CA TYR A 182 -6.18 -6.29 -16.47
C TYR A 182 -6.87 -4.94 -16.22
N LEU A 183 -6.74 -4.02 -17.18
CA LEU A 183 -7.41 -2.72 -17.13
C LEU A 183 -8.93 -2.86 -17.35
N PRO A 184 -9.73 -1.90 -16.85
CA PRO A 184 -9.32 -0.71 -16.10
C PRO A 184 -9.13 -0.92 -14.59
N LYS A 185 -9.43 -2.12 -14.07
CA LYS A 185 -9.56 -2.38 -12.62
C LYS A 185 -8.23 -2.69 -11.93
N MET A 186 -7.33 -3.40 -12.59
CA MET A 186 -6.06 -3.83 -11.98
C MET A 186 -4.87 -3.39 -12.85
N PHE A 187 -3.75 -3.07 -12.19
CA PHE A 187 -2.50 -2.75 -12.86
C PHE A 187 -1.33 -3.50 -12.21
N PRO A 188 -0.79 -4.55 -12.86
CA PRO A 188 0.36 -5.27 -12.34
C PRO A 188 1.65 -4.48 -12.57
N LEU A 189 2.48 -4.36 -11.52
CA LEU A 189 3.79 -3.70 -11.56
C LEU A 189 4.88 -4.60 -10.99
N VAL A 190 6.12 -4.38 -11.44
CA VAL A 190 7.28 -4.86 -10.70
C VAL A 190 7.42 -4.07 -9.41
N HIS A 191 8.13 -4.65 -8.43
CA HIS A 191 8.43 -3.91 -7.20
C HIS A 191 9.34 -2.71 -7.53
N PRO A 192 9.06 -1.49 -7.05
CA PRO A 192 9.80 -0.27 -7.36
C PRO A 192 11.16 -0.15 -6.64
N SER A 193 11.70 -1.27 -6.17
CA SER A 193 12.99 -1.33 -5.50
C SER A 193 14.14 -0.94 -6.42
N PRO A 194 15.12 -0.16 -5.92
CA PRO A 194 16.36 0.08 -6.64
C PRO A 194 17.11 -1.19 -7.08
N LEU A 195 16.87 -2.32 -6.40
CA LEU A 195 17.45 -3.62 -6.78
C LEU A 195 16.96 -4.12 -8.14
N ASN A 196 15.83 -3.63 -8.62
CA ASN A 196 15.26 -3.99 -9.92
C ASN A 196 15.86 -3.21 -11.11
N ARG A 197 16.89 -2.38 -10.92
CA ARG A 197 17.56 -1.65 -12.01
C ARG A 197 18.05 -2.56 -13.13
N ARG A 198 18.61 -3.73 -12.79
CA ARG A 198 19.05 -4.71 -13.80
C ARG A 198 17.88 -5.28 -14.61
N TRP A 199 16.76 -5.50 -13.95
CA TRP A 199 15.53 -5.95 -14.63
C TRP A 199 15.00 -4.85 -15.55
N MET A 200 14.93 -3.61 -15.11
CA MET A 200 14.48 -2.46 -15.92
C MET A 200 15.38 -2.26 -17.14
N ALA A 201 16.71 -2.34 -16.97
CA ALA A 201 17.66 -2.25 -18.08
C ALA A 201 17.45 -3.35 -19.15
N LYS A 202 17.04 -4.57 -18.74
CA LYS A 202 16.71 -5.67 -19.66
C LYS A 202 15.30 -5.55 -20.27
N ASN A 203 14.46 -4.69 -19.73
CA ASN A 203 13.06 -4.51 -20.13
C ASN A 203 12.73 -3.02 -20.39
N PRO A 204 13.38 -2.37 -21.37
CA PRO A 204 13.22 -0.92 -21.61
C PRO A 204 11.78 -0.51 -21.98
N TRP A 205 10.97 -1.45 -22.46
CA TRP A 205 9.54 -1.26 -22.70
C TRP A 205 8.77 -0.87 -21.44
N PHE A 206 9.26 -1.27 -20.25
CA PHE A 206 8.61 -0.94 -18.98
C PHE A 206 8.56 0.57 -18.76
N GLU A 207 9.71 1.26 -18.92
CA GLU A 207 9.78 2.72 -18.75
C GLU A 207 9.13 3.46 -19.94
N LYS A 208 9.24 2.92 -21.16
CA LYS A 208 8.77 3.59 -22.38
C LYS A 208 7.27 3.44 -22.62
N GLU A 209 6.67 2.32 -22.21
CA GLU A 209 5.29 1.96 -22.54
C GLU A 209 4.42 1.79 -21.29
N VAL A 210 4.88 1.02 -20.29
CA VAL A 210 4.07 0.67 -19.13
C VAL A 210 3.92 1.84 -18.16
N LEU A 211 5.02 2.50 -17.80
CA LEU A 211 4.96 3.61 -16.83
C LEU A 211 4.13 4.80 -17.30
N PRO A 212 4.20 5.26 -18.55
CA PRO A 212 3.31 6.33 -19.03
C PRO A 212 1.83 5.98 -18.94
N GLU A 213 1.45 4.75 -19.31
CA GLU A 213 0.05 4.30 -19.22
C GLU A 213 -0.38 4.11 -17.77
N PHE A 214 0.50 3.60 -16.91
CA PHE A 214 0.26 3.51 -15.47
C PHE A 214 0.00 4.89 -14.86
N GLN A 215 0.88 5.85 -15.11
CA GLN A 215 0.73 7.21 -14.64
C GLN A 215 -0.57 7.85 -15.14
N LYS A 216 -0.86 7.69 -16.43
CA LYS A 216 -2.10 8.17 -17.04
C LYS A 216 -3.32 7.60 -16.33
N ARG A 217 -3.37 6.26 -16.10
CA ARG A 217 -4.50 5.61 -15.42
C ARG A 217 -4.68 6.11 -13.99
N VAL A 218 -3.59 6.27 -13.23
CA VAL A 218 -3.62 6.87 -11.89
C VAL A 218 -4.19 8.28 -11.92
N GLN A 219 -3.73 9.12 -12.85
CA GLN A 219 -4.18 10.51 -12.98
C GLN A 219 -5.66 10.62 -13.41
N GLU A 220 -6.15 9.70 -14.23
CA GLU A 220 -7.57 9.61 -14.60
C GLU A 220 -8.45 9.39 -13.35
N VAL A 221 -8.08 8.42 -12.50
CA VAL A 221 -8.80 8.14 -11.24
C VAL A 221 -8.78 9.35 -10.30
N ILE A 222 -7.61 9.98 -10.13
CA ILE A 222 -7.47 11.16 -9.27
C ILE A 222 -8.34 12.31 -9.77
N LYS A 223 -8.38 12.55 -11.07
CA LYS A 223 -9.23 13.60 -11.68
C LYS A 223 -10.71 13.28 -11.54
N GLY A 224 -11.10 12.02 -11.69
CA GLY A 224 -12.48 11.56 -11.51
C GLY A 224 -12.99 11.78 -10.08
N ALA A 225 -12.13 11.57 -9.09
CA ALA A 225 -12.46 11.74 -7.67
C ALA A 225 -12.60 13.19 -7.20
N LYS A 226 -12.17 14.19 -8.01
CA LYS A 226 -12.29 15.63 -7.71
C LYS A 226 -13.58 16.25 -8.25
N LYS A 227 -14.35 15.50 -9.02
CA LYS A 227 -15.67 15.90 -9.52
C LYS A 227 -16.76 15.42 -8.57
#